data_2cb830ee60af16914e0bee2b634e5bcb
#
_entry.id   2cb830ee60af16914e0bee2b634e5bcb
#
_cell.length_a   1.000
_cell.length_b   1.000
_cell.length_c   1.000
_cell.angle_alpha   90.00
_cell.angle_beta   90.00
_cell.angle_gamma   90.00
#
_symmetry.space_group_name_H-M   'P 1'
#
loop_
_entity.id
_entity.type
_entity.pdbx_description
1 polymer ?
#
loop_
_entity_poly.entity_id
_entity_poly.type
_entity_poly.pdbx_seq_one_letter_code
_entity_poly.pdbx_strand_id
1 'polypeptide(L)'
;MKIIYKDGTVAECPQDQELHVLRHTAAHIMAQAIKRLYPQADFAFGPATENGFYYDVDLGDTKLTDDDLAAIEKEMKKICKENLPIKPFILPRGEAVKLMEERQEHYKIEHMADLADETEFSFYQQGEYVDMCIGPHLTYTKALKAFKITQQSGAYWKNDKENKMLTRINGVAFRNQEELDAWEKQQQEARERDHRKIGKEMRLFMTDDLVGRGLPMFLPNGYTVWQELENYIKAKERERGYLHVMTPCIGTVNLYRTSGHWDHYRENMFPAMEMEGEDYVLRPMNCPHHMMIYANQPHSYRQLPIRIGEIAHDFRYESSGTLKGIERGRHFCQNDAHLFCTPEQIKSEVANVCSLIFDVYKDFNITDYRCVLSLRDPADKKKYHDDDAMWNHAENALREVLTELGIHFTEEIGEAAFYGPKLDVNVKPAVGAEYTLSTCQLDFCLPAKFHLTYIDKDGSEKTPVVLHRAILGSLDRFMAYMIEETKGRFPTWLAPTQVKVLPVSEKTLDYAKAVTDSLKAAGIRAVLDESNEKIGYKIRQAQQVDRVPYMLVLGAKEVEANNISVRDRKGETTTMDLESFTAKVVGEIKDKTFNV
;
A
#
# COMPACT_ATOMS: atom_id res chain seq x y z
N MET A 1 6.97 -26.97 23.28
CA MET A 1 8.18 -26.12 23.55
C MET A 1 8.15 -25.72 25.02
N LYS A 2 9.26 -25.95 25.80
CA LYS A 2 9.30 -25.61 27.23
C LYS A 2 9.71 -24.15 27.43
N ILE A 3 9.00 -23.48 28.36
CA ILE A 3 9.22 -22.08 28.74
C ILE A 3 9.41 -21.98 30.25
N ILE A 4 10.06 -20.91 30.71
CA ILE A 4 10.30 -20.62 32.10
C ILE A 4 9.74 -19.23 32.47
N TYR A 5 8.93 -19.19 33.51
CA TYR A 5 8.31 -17.99 34.06
C TYR A 5 9.24 -17.31 35.10
N LYS A 6 8.93 -16.07 35.50
CA LYS A 6 9.71 -15.27 36.45
C LYS A 6 9.86 -15.89 37.85
N ASP A 7 8.92 -16.76 38.22
CA ASP A 7 8.95 -17.50 39.50
C ASP A 7 9.74 -18.80 39.43
N GLY A 8 10.35 -19.11 38.26
CA GLY A 8 11.10 -20.34 38.03
C GLY A 8 10.27 -21.53 37.59
N THR A 9 8.96 -21.38 37.48
CA THR A 9 8.07 -22.44 36.98
C THR A 9 8.38 -22.75 35.53
N VAL A 10 8.52 -24.04 35.18
CA VAL A 10 8.71 -24.53 33.82
C VAL A 10 7.44 -25.21 33.36
N ALA A 11 6.93 -24.80 32.20
CA ALA A 11 5.73 -25.36 31.60
C ALA A 11 5.88 -25.57 30.06
N GLU A 12 4.96 -26.32 29.48
CA GLU A 12 4.81 -26.33 28.01
C GLU A 12 4.19 -25.01 27.55
N CYS A 13 4.75 -24.42 26.49
CA CYS A 13 4.25 -23.18 25.92
C CYS A 13 2.90 -23.39 25.22
N PRO A 14 1.87 -22.58 25.51
CA PRO A 14 0.67 -22.55 24.69
C PRO A 14 1.00 -22.23 23.22
N GLN A 15 0.32 -22.90 22.30
CA GLN A 15 0.61 -22.84 20.87
C GLN A 15 0.50 -21.40 20.30
N ASP A 16 -0.46 -20.65 20.80
CA ASP A 16 -0.70 -19.24 20.44
C ASP A 16 0.39 -18.28 20.92
N GLN A 17 1.15 -18.67 21.98
CA GLN A 17 2.23 -17.87 22.56
C GLN A 17 3.63 -18.25 22.05
N GLU A 18 3.78 -19.33 21.32
CA GLU A 18 5.10 -19.85 20.90
C GLU A 18 5.96 -18.82 20.18
N LEU A 19 5.40 -18.12 19.18
CA LEU A 19 6.14 -17.10 18.43
C LEU A 19 6.53 -15.91 19.30
N HIS A 20 5.66 -15.50 20.23
CA HIS A 20 5.94 -14.42 21.15
C HIS A 20 7.15 -14.75 22.05
N VAL A 21 7.16 -15.94 22.66
CA VAL A 21 8.28 -16.36 23.54
C VAL A 21 9.57 -16.57 22.75
N LEU A 22 9.51 -17.13 21.53
CA LEU A 22 10.68 -17.26 20.66
C LEU A 22 11.29 -15.89 20.34
N ARG A 23 10.47 -14.93 19.94
CA ARG A 23 10.88 -13.56 19.61
C ARG A 23 11.42 -12.81 20.81
N HIS A 24 10.77 -12.95 21.96
CA HIS A 24 11.24 -12.33 23.21
C HIS A 24 12.60 -12.89 23.64
N THR A 25 12.78 -14.21 23.58
CA THR A 25 14.07 -14.83 23.88
C THR A 25 15.14 -14.45 22.84
N ALA A 26 14.75 -14.31 21.56
CA ALA A 26 15.66 -13.85 20.51
C ALA A 26 16.15 -12.42 20.76
N ALA A 27 15.31 -11.52 21.30
CA ALA A 27 15.71 -10.17 21.69
C ALA A 27 16.80 -10.21 22.78
N HIS A 28 16.65 -11.04 23.80
CA HIS A 28 17.67 -11.21 24.85
C HIS A 28 18.98 -11.82 24.34
N ILE A 29 18.91 -12.81 23.42
CA ILE A 29 20.10 -13.38 22.80
C ILE A 29 20.79 -12.36 21.89
N MET A 30 20.03 -11.50 21.22
CA MET A 30 20.57 -10.38 20.45
C MET A 30 21.26 -9.35 21.35
N ALA A 31 20.65 -8.99 22.48
CA ALA A 31 21.25 -8.07 23.44
C ALA A 31 22.56 -8.62 24.00
N GLN A 32 22.63 -9.92 24.35
CA GLN A 32 23.87 -10.57 24.76
C GLN A 32 24.93 -10.52 23.65
N ALA A 33 24.55 -10.78 22.39
CA ALA A 33 25.47 -10.72 21.26
C ALA A 33 26.01 -9.30 21.05
N ILE A 34 25.13 -8.28 21.15
CA ILE A 34 25.53 -6.88 21.06
C ILE A 34 26.50 -6.52 22.23
N LYS A 35 26.20 -6.93 23.47
CA LYS A 35 27.07 -6.63 24.62
C LYS A 35 28.44 -7.27 24.47
N ARG A 36 28.54 -8.48 23.88
CA ARG A 36 29.82 -9.13 23.59
C ARG A 36 30.66 -8.38 22.56
N LEU A 37 30.01 -7.85 21.50
CA LEU A 37 30.68 -7.13 20.43
C LEU A 37 30.94 -5.66 20.76
N TYR A 38 30.05 -5.06 21.54
CA TYR A 38 30.07 -3.65 21.97
C TYR A 38 29.89 -3.56 23.48
N PRO A 39 30.95 -3.79 24.27
CA PRO A 39 30.86 -3.81 25.75
C PRO A 39 30.31 -2.53 26.38
N GLN A 40 30.48 -1.38 25.68
CA GLN A 40 30.00 -0.07 26.12
C GLN A 40 28.49 0.16 25.84
N ALA A 41 27.82 -0.77 25.17
CA ALA A 41 26.41 -0.63 24.83
C ALA A 41 25.52 -0.54 26.06
N ASP A 42 24.57 0.40 26.09
CA ASP A 42 23.59 0.58 27.15
C ASP A 42 22.19 0.25 26.60
N PHE A 43 21.43 -0.59 27.28
CA PHE A 43 20.25 -1.23 26.77
C PHE A 43 18.96 -0.61 27.31
N ALA A 44 18.04 -0.25 26.39
CA ALA A 44 16.71 0.20 26.75
C ALA A 44 15.71 -0.97 26.82
N PHE A 45 14.97 -1.22 25.73
CA PHE A 45 13.93 -2.26 25.68
C PHE A 45 14.06 -3.16 24.45
N GLY A 46 13.68 -4.43 24.65
CA GLY A 46 13.70 -5.47 23.62
C GLY A 46 12.43 -6.32 23.58
N PRO A 47 11.25 -5.75 23.23
CA PRO A 47 10.02 -6.52 23.19
C PRO A 47 9.94 -7.43 21.97
N ALA A 48 9.15 -8.50 22.12
CA ALA A 48 8.57 -9.21 21.00
C ALA A 48 7.43 -8.38 20.40
N THR A 49 7.29 -8.43 19.09
CA THR A 49 6.21 -7.81 18.33
C THR A 49 5.45 -8.86 17.53
N GLU A 50 4.29 -8.49 16.96
CA GLU A 50 3.51 -9.39 16.14
C GLU A 50 4.31 -9.95 14.95
N ASN A 51 5.23 -9.18 14.36
CA ASN A 51 5.97 -9.54 13.15
C ASN A 51 7.46 -9.87 13.39
N GLY A 52 7.96 -9.76 14.63
CA GLY A 52 9.37 -9.98 14.91
C GLY A 52 9.76 -9.59 16.33
N PHE A 53 10.96 -9.07 16.48
CA PHE A 53 11.47 -8.51 17.73
C PHE A 53 12.42 -7.37 17.44
N TYR A 54 12.69 -6.55 18.43
CA TYR A 54 13.75 -5.54 18.33
C TYR A 54 14.43 -5.34 19.68
N TYR A 55 15.53 -4.60 19.66
CA TYR A 55 16.13 -4.03 20.86
C TYR A 55 16.61 -2.62 20.58
N ASP A 56 16.27 -1.70 21.49
CA ASP A 56 16.75 -0.33 21.48
C ASP A 56 18.01 -0.23 22.32
N VAL A 57 19.10 0.23 21.73
CA VAL A 57 20.42 0.26 22.36
C VAL A 57 21.12 1.59 22.08
N ASP A 58 21.77 2.12 23.10
CA ASP A 58 22.68 3.24 22.97
C ASP A 58 24.10 2.72 22.70
N LEU A 59 24.59 3.02 21.51
CA LEU A 59 25.94 2.65 21.06
C LEU A 59 26.91 3.85 21.09
N GLY A 60 26.53 4.98 21.71
CA GLY A 60 27.26 6.23 21.63
C GLY A 60 27.36 6.74 20.19
N ASP A 61 28.56 7.03 19.75
CA ASP A 61 28.84 7.52 18.38
C ASP A 61 28.95 6.40 17.32
N THR A 62 28.83 5.12 17.74
CA THR A 62 28.99 3.99 16.84
C THR A 62 27.78 3.86 15.91
N LYS A 63 28.00 3.93 14.59
CA LYS A 63 27.00 3.66 13.57
C LYS A 63 27.22 2.25 13.02
N LEU A 64 26.18 1.42 13.13
CA LEU A 64 26.24 0.07 12.60
C LEU A 64 26.15 0.07 11.06
N THR A 65 26.80 -0.90 10.46
CA THR A 65 26.73 -1.23 9.03
C THR A 65 26.04 -2.57 8.83
N ASP A 66 25.77 -2.96 7.58
CA ASP A 66 25.22 -4.29 7.28
C ASP A 66 26.17 -5.42 7.72
N ASP A 67 27.50 -5.20 7.67
CA ASP A 67 28.50 -6.16 8.16
C ASP A 67 28.42 -6.32 9.67
N ASP A 68 28.14 -5.25 10.41
CA ASP A 68 27.94 -5.30 11.86
C ASP A 68 26.66 -6.08 12.22
N LEU A 69 25.57 -5.89 11.49
CA LEU A 69 24.35 -6.68 11.66
C LEU A 69 24.60 -8.17 11.40
N ALA A 70 25.37 -8.50 10.38
CA ALA A 70 25.79 -9.88 10.11
C ALA A 70 26.69 -10.44 11.21
N ALA A 71 27.57 -9.63 11.82
CA ALA A 71 28.40 -10.02 12.94
C ALA A 71 27.57 -10.30 14.21
N ILE A 72 26.56 -9.46 14.50
CA ILE A 72 25.61 -9.68 15.60
C ILE A 72 24.86 -11.00 15.40
N GLU A 73 24.31 -11.25 14.23
CA GLU A 73 23.60 -12.51 13.92
C GLU A 73 24.51 -13.74 14.08
N LYS A 74 25.76 -13.63 13.65
CA LYS A 74 26.76 -14.69 13.81
C LYS A 74 27.07 -14.96 15.29
N GLU A 75 27.17 -13.92 16.10
CA GLU A 75 27.39 -14.06 17.55
C GLU A 75 26.16 -14.65 18.24
N MET A 76 24.93 -14.26 17.88
CA MET A 76 23.70 -14.91 18.34
C MET A 76 23.71 -16.43 18.04
N LYS A 77 24.13 -16.84 16.84
CA LYS A 77 24.28 -18.26 16.47
C LYS A 77 25.28 -19.00 17.35
N LYS A 78 26.34 -18.33 17.82
CA LYS A 78 27.29 -18.93 18.76
C LYS A 78 26.66 -19.10 20.16
N ILE A 79 25.97 -18.07 20.67
CA ILE A 79 25.28 -18.13 21.96
C ILE A 79 24.25 -19.26 21.97
N CYS A 80 23.49 -19.44 20.88
CA CYS A 80 22.58 -20.57 20.74
C CYS A 80 23.31 -21.92 20.81
N LYS A 81 24.50 -22.04 20.19
CA LYS A 81 25.32 -23.28 20.25
C LYS A 81 25.92 -23.55 21.63
N GLU A 82 26.20 -22.53 22.42
CA GLU A 82 26.68 -22.66 23.81
C GLU A 82 25.63 -23.30 24.72
N ASN A 83 24.35 -23.31 24.32
CA ASN A 83 23.26 -23.95 25.03
C ASN A 83 23.14 -23.48 26.50
N LEU A 84 23.17 -22.17 26.69
CA LEU A 84 23.10 -21.56 27.99
C LEU A 84 21.73 -21.74 28.63
N PRO A 85 21.61 -22.13 29.91
CA PRO A 85 20.33 -22.11 30.61
C PRO A 85 19.88 -20.67 30.85
N ILE A 86 18.58 -20.41 30.67
CA ILE A 86 17.97 -19.13 31.00
C ILE A 86 17.32 -19.27 32.36
N LYS A 87 17.77 -18.47 33.33
CA LYS A 87 17.39 -18.56 34.72
C LYS A 87 16.74 -17.26 35.18
N PRO A 88 15.50 -17.28 35.64
CA PRO A 88 14.88 -16.12 36.26
C PRO A 88 15.35 -15.95 37.71
N PHE A 89 15.35 -14.70 38.18
CA PHE A 89 15.47 -14.37 39.60
C PHE A 89 14.79 -13.03 39.87
N ILE A 90 14.45 -12.78 41.12
CA ILE A 90 13.76 -11.56 41.56
C ILE A 90 14.64 -10.89 42.63
N LEU A 91 14.76 -9.57 42.55
CA LEU A 91 15.47 -8.75 43.51
C LEU A 91 14.59 -7.64 44.07
N PRO A 92 14.73 -7.31 45.36
CA PRO A 92 14.17 -6.08 45.90
C PRO A 92 14.73 -4.85 45.17
N ARG A 93 13.93 -3.77 45.07
CA ARG A 93 14.28 -2.55 44.34
C ARG A 93 15.72 -2.06 44.58
N GLY A 94 16.16 -1.98 45.86
CA GLY A 94 17.50 -1.48 46.16
C GLY A 94 18.63 -2.33 45.59
N GLU A 95 18.47 -3.66 45.61
CA GLU A 95 19.44 -4.59 45.05
C GLU A 95 19.37 -4.61 43.52
N ALA A 96 18.16 -4.45 42.95
CA ALA A 96 17.94 -4.38 41.52
C ALA A 96 18.62 -3.14 40.92
N VAL A 97 18.44 -1.97 41.52
CA VAL A 97 19.09 -0.73 41.09
C VAL A 97 20.61 -0.87 41.15
N LYS A 98 21.15 -1.39 42.28
CA LYS A 98 22.59 -1.62 42.45
C LYS A 98 23.15 -2.55 41.37
N LEU A 99 22.45 -3.64 41.05
CA LEU A 99 22.84 -4.55 39.97
C LEU A 99 22.94 -3.84 38.61
N MET A 100 21.97 -2.96 38.29
CA MET A 100 21.97 -2.21 37.03
C MET A 100 23.04 -1.11 36.99
N GLU A 101 23.33 -0.48 38.14
CA GLU A 101 24.46 0.47 38.28
C GLU A 101 25.81 -0.22 38.03
N GLU A 102 26.04 -1.39 38.63
CA GLU A 102 27.27 -2.19 38.45
C GLU A 102 27.42 -2.63 36.96
N ARG A 103 26.33 -2.80 36.26
CA ARG A 103 26.30 -3.17 34.82
C ARG A 103 26.27 -1.99 33.87
N GLN A 104 26.16 -0.75 34.37
CA GLN A 104 26.08 0.49 33.61
C GLN A 104 24.87 0.54 32.66
N GLU A 105 23.70 0.05 33.11
CA GLU A 105 22.45 0.01 32.36
C GLU A 105 21.55 1.20 32.78
N HIS A 106 21.85 2.41 32.29
CA HIS A 106 21.21 3.65 32.74
C HIS A 106 19.73 3.72 32.37
N TYR A 107 19.34 3.25 31.17
CA TYR A 107 17.95 3.24 30.73
C TYR A 107 17.07 2.32 31.58
N LYS A 108 17.62 1.20 32.07
CA LYS A 108 16.92 0.29 33.00
C LYS A 108 16.73 0.96 34.38
N ILE A 109 17.71 1.69 34.88
CA ILE A 109 17.61 2.44 36.14
C ILE A 109 16.54 3.53 36.03
N GLU A 110 16.55 4.29 34.92
CA GLU A 110 15.54 5.31 34.66
C GLU A 110 14.13 4.71 34.59
N HIS A 111 13.98 3.56 33.91
CA HIS A 111 12.69 2.87 33.87
C HIS A 111 12.23 2.35 35.24
N MET A 112 13.13 1.85 36.07
CA MET A 112 12.80 1.49 37.46
C MET A 112 12.31 2.70 38.26
N ALA A 113 12.84 3.90 38.00
CA ALA A 113 12.38 5.13 38.64
C ALA A 113 10.96 5.49 38.24
N ASP A 114 10.56 5.25 36.96
CA ASP A 114 9.18 5.46 36.50
C ASP A 114 8.17 4.51 37.17
N LEU A 115 8.62 3.32 37.61
CA LEU A 115 7.80 2.31 38.27
C LEU A 115 7.88 2.48 39.81
N ALA A 116 7.52 3.66 40.31
CA ALA A 116 7.72 4.05 41.72
C ALA A 116 7.05 3.10 42.74
N ASP A 117 5.95 2.49 42.40
CA ASP A 117 5.15 1.61 43.29
C ASP A 117 5.67 0.16 43.32
N GLU A 118 6.55 -0.23 42.40
CA GLU A 118 7.09 -1.58 42.36
C GLU A 118 8.19 -1.76 43.43
N THR A 119 8.06 -2.77 44.27
CA THR A 119 8.99 -3.07 45.37
C THR A 119 10.08 -4.07 44.99
N GLU A 120 9.87 -4.84 43.96
CA GLU A 120 10.78 -5.87 43.44
C GLU A 120 10.78 -5.91 41.93
N PHE A 121 11.88 -6.37 41.34
CA PHE A 121 12.03 -6.51 39.89
C PHE A 121 12.51 -7.91 39.52
N SER A 122 11.97 -8.43 38.40
CA SER A 122 12.40 -9.70 37.85
C SER A 122 13.45 -9.53 36.76
N PHE A 123 14.37 -10.50 36.75
CA PHE A 123 15.49 -10.57 35.81
C PHE A 123 15.59 -11.97 35.23
N TYR A 124 16.21 -12.05 34.05
CA TYR A 124 16.60 -13.30 33.45
C TYR A 124 18.08 -13.28 33.11
N GLN A 125 18.79 -14.34 33.54
CA GLN A 125 20.21 -14.53 33.28
C GLN A 125 20.44 -15.64 32.26
N GLN A 126 21.29 -15.37 31.29
CA GLN A 126 21.79 -16.35 30.32
C GLN A 126 23.31 -16.19 30.18
N GLY A 127 24.06 -17.14 30.78
CA GLY A 127 25.52 -16.99 30.91
C GLY A 127 25.91 -15.74 31.69
N GLU A 128 26.73 -14.89 31.08
CA GLU A 128 27.18 -13.61 31.62
C GLU A 128 26.18 -12.47 31.48
N TYR A 129 25.16 -12.62 30.61
CA TYR A 129 24.17 -11.58 30.35
C TYR A 129 22.99 -11.68 31.30
N VAL A 130 22.57 -10.51 31.80
CA VAL A 130 21.39 -10.36 32.67
C VAL A 130 20.54 -9.22 32.11
N ASP A 131 19.24 -9.43 32.03
CA ASP A 131 18.29 -8.41 31.60
C ASP A 131 17.11 -8.32 32.57
N MET A 132 16.59 -7.10 32.77
CA MET A 132 15.37 -6.83 33.52
C MET A 132 14.16 -7.14 32.61
N CYS A 133 13.36 -8.12 33.01
CA CYS A 133 12.29 -8.62 32.19
C CYS A 133 11.24 -9.40 32.98
N ILE A 134 10.01 -9.38 32.55
CA ILE A 134 8.89 -10.12 33.17
C ILE A 134 8.70 -11.53 32.58
N GLY A 135 9.38 -11.87 31.48
CA GLY A 135 9.25 -13.16 30.79
C GLY A 135 7.90 -13.39 30.13
N PRO A 136 7.52 -14.64 29.81
CA PRO A 136 8.37 -15.84 29.90
C PRO A 136 9.43 -15.97 28.80
N HIS A 137 10.38 -16.86 29.00
CA HIS A 137 11.44 -17.19 28.04
C HIS A 137 11.55 -18.68 27.77
N LEU A 138 12.31 -19.05 26.73
CA LEU A 138 12.79 -20.42 26.56
C LEU A 138 13.67 -20.86 27.74
N THR A 139 13.73 -22.15 28.00
CA THR A 139 14.56 -22.68 29.10
C THR A 139 16.06 -22.67 28.78
N TYR A 140 16.43 -22.71 27.49
CA TYR A 140 17.82 -22.73 27.02
C TYR A 140 17.95 -21.97 25.69
N THR A 141 19.08 -21.31 25.46
CA THR A 141 19.37 -20.53 24.25
C THR A 141 19.36 -21.39 22.98
N LYS A 142 19.73 -22.69 23.06
CA LYS A 142 19.72 -23.64 21.92
C LYS A 142 18.32 -23.94 21.38
N ALA A 143 17.29 -23.68 22.15
CA ALA A 143 15.91 -23.89 21.69
C ALA A 143 15.50 -22.87 20.62
N LEU A 144 16.15 -21.70 20.53
CA LEU A 144 16.02 -20.75 19.44
C LEU A 144 16.83 -21.25 18.23
N LYS A 145 16.16 -21.68 17.15
CA LYS A 145 16.78 -22.32 15.97
C LYS A 145 16.78 -21.46 14.73
N ALA A 146 15.71 -20.71 14.50
CA ALA A 146 15.46 -19.98 13.28
C ALA A 146 15.21 -18.50 13.56
N PHE A 147 16.18 -17.66 13.21
CA PHE A 147 16.11 -16.21 13.40
C PHE A 147 17.00 -15.49 12.38
N LYS A 148 16.71 -14.22 12.17
CA LYS A 148 17.50 -13.33 11.31
C LYS A 148 17.44 -11.91 11.83
N ILE A 149 18.58 -11.20 11.78
CA ILE A 149 18.62 -9.75 11.95
C ILE A 149 18.23 -9.10 10.61
N THR A 150 17.31 -8.13 10.65
CA THR A 150 16.73 -7.60 9.41
C THR A 150 17.22 -6.22 9.05
N GLN A 151 17.19 -5.28 9.99
CA GLN A 151 17.57 -3.88 9.76
C GLN A 151 17.85 -3.15 11.07
N GLN A 152 18.40 -1.95 10.92
CA GLN A 152 18.49 -0.97 12.00
C GLN A 152 17.72 0.31 11.65
N SER A 153 17.28 1.02 12.67
CA SER A 153 16.62 2.33 12.56
C SER A 153 16.89 3.17 13.81
N GLY A 154 16.62 4.48 13.75
CA GLY A 154 16.59 5.32 14.93
C GLY A 154 15.26 5.17 15.68
N ALA A 155 15.31 5.24 17.02
CA ALA A 155 14.14 5.32 17.89
C ALA A 155 14.42 6.27 19.05
N TYR A 156 13.52 7.22 19.30
CA TYR A 156 13.68 8.12 20.45
C TYR A 156 13.33 7.41 21.75
N TRP A 157 14.13 7.61 22.79
CA TRP A 157 13.85 7.10 24.12
C TRP A 157 12.47 7.55 24.61
N LYS A 158 11.69 6.62 25.15
CA LYS A 158 10.27 6.84 25.56
C LYS A 158 9.39 7.45 24.47
N ASN A 159 9.74 7.27 23.19
CA ASN A 159 9.04 7.80 22.03
C ASN A 159 8.88 9.35 22.04
N ASP A 160 9.78 10.06 22.71
CA ASP A 160 9.79 11.52 22.79
C ASP A 160 10.98 12.07 21.99
N LYS A 161 10.69 12.97 21.05
CA LYS A 161 11.69 13.58 20.16
C LYS A 161 12.73 14.45 20.87
N GLU A 162 12.42 14.92 22.08
CA GLU A 162 13.33 15.68 22.92
C GLU A 162 14.37 14.78 23.62
N ASN A 163 14.11 13.48 23.70
CA ASN A 163 15.01 12.51 24.28
C ASN A 163 16.06 12.02 23.28
N LYS A 164 17.09 11.34 23.78
CA LYS A 164 18.17 10.77 22.98
C LYS A 164 17.62 9.77 21.96
N MET A 165 18.12 9.84 20.74
CA MET A 165 17.85 8.86 19.70
C MET A 165 18.76 7.65 19.89
N LEU A 166 18.15 6.49 20.09
CA LEU A 166 18.78 5.17 20.22
C LEU A 166 18.84 4.46 18.88
N THR A 167 19.68 3.43 18.79
CA THR A 167 19.70 2.51 17.65
C THR A 167 18.75 1.35 17.93
N ARG A 168 17.70 1.22 17.13
CA ARG A 168 16.81 0.06 17.14
C ARG A 168 17.30 -0.98 16.17
N ILE A 169 17.61 -2.17 16.67
CA ILE A 169 18.01 -3.32 15.84
C ILE A 169 16.84 -4.29 15.78
N ASN A 170 16.37 -4.58 14.58
CA ASN A 170 15.21 -5.42 14.33
C ASN A 170 15.61 -6.83 13.90
N GLY A 171 14.82 -7.81 14.30
CA GLY A 171 14.98 -9.18 13.88
C GLY A 171 13.66 -9.94 13.79
N VAL A 172 13.73 -11.12 13.19
CA VAL A 172 12.61 -12.07 13.13
C VAL A 172 13.03 -13.41 13.71
N ALA A 173 12.09 -14.13 14.31
CA ALA A 173 12.29 -15.48 14.77
C ALA A 173 11.04 -16.34 14.49
N PHE A 174 11.28 -17.60 14.12
CA PHE A 174 10.29 -18.58 13.71
C PHE A 174 10.49 -19.90 14.44
N ARG A 175 9.50 -20.80 14.37
CA ARG A 175 9.54 -22.11 15.05
C ARG A 175 10.62 -23.02 14.48
N ASN A 176 10.88 -22.93 13.19
CA ASN A 176 11.83 -23.77 12.45
C ASN A 176 12.43 -23.05 11.25
N GLN A 177 13.44 -23.68 10.65
CA GLN A 177 14.15 -23.11 9.49
C GLN A 177 13.25 -22.99 8.25
N GLU A 178 12.30 -23.91 8.06
CA GLU A 178 11.40 -23.89 6.91
C GLU A 178 10.51 -22.63 6.92
N GLU A 179 10.00 -22.23 8.10
CA GLU A 179 9.23 -20.97 8.25
C GLU A 179 10.11 -19.74 7.98
N LEU A 180 11.37 -19.75 8.42
CA LEU A 180 12.31 -18.66 8.14
C LEU A 180 12.63 -18.57 6.65
N ASP A 181 12.93 -19.70 6.01
CA ASP A 181 13.23 -19.75 4.57
C ASP A 181 12.04 -19.29 3.72
N ALA A 182 10.82 -19.68 4.12
CA ALA A 182 9.59 -19.23 3.48
C ALA A 182 9.41 -17.70 3.63
N TRP A 183 9.68 -17.17 4.82
CA TRP A 183 9.64 -15.72 5.06
C TRP A 183 10.71 -14.99 4.24
N GLU A 184 11.96 -15.50 4.18
CA GLU A 184 13.02 -14.90 3.37
C GLU A 184 12.65 -14.86 1.89
N LYS A 185 12.08 -15.96 1.37
CA LYS A 185 11.57 -16.01 -0.01
C LYS A 185 10.48 -14.97 -0.25
N GLN A 186 9.54 -14.83 0.69
CA GLN A 186 8.49 -13.82 0.61
C GLN A 186 9.08 -12.39 0.62
N GLN A 187 10.09 -12.12 1.46
CA GLN A 187 10.74 -10.81 1.51
C GLN A 187 11.51 -10.52 0.21
N GLN A 188 12.18 -11.53 -0.34
CA GLN A 188 12.86 -11.38 -1.63
C GLN A 188 11.85 -11.08 -2.76
N GLU A 189 10.75 -11.81 -2.80
CA GLU A 189 9.68 -11.57 -3.77
C GLU A 189 9.06 -10.17 -3.61
N ALA A 190 8.88 -9.71 -2.36
CA ALA A 190 8.43 -8.36 -2.06
C ALA A 190 9.35 -7.29 -2.64
N ARG A 191 10.67 -7.45 -2.46
CA ARG A 191 11.68 -6.53 -3.02
C ARG A 191 11.71 -6.53 -4.55
N GLU A 192 11.49 -7.69 -5.17
CA GLU A 192 11.45 -7.81 -6.63
C GLU A 192 10.19 -7.18 -7.24
N ARG A 193 9.08 -7.13 -6.48
CA ARG A 193 7.80 -6.57 -6.90
C ARG A 193 7.65 -5.10 -6.56
N ASP A 194 8.51 -4.53 -5.69
CA ASP A 194 8.37 -3.15 -5.20
C ASP A 194 8.22 -2.16 -6.35
N HIS A 195 7.05 -1.51 -6.42
CA HIS A 195 6.72 -0.55 -7.48
C HIS A 195 7.69 0.62 -7.54
N ARG A 196 8.35 1.00 -6.44
CA ARG A 196 9.34 2.09 -6.39
C ARG A 196 10.62 1.70 -7.15
N LYS A 197 11.08 0.45 -6.97
CA LYS A 197 12.24 -0.10 -7.68
C LYS A 197 11.94 -0.26 -9.16
N ILE A 198 10.84 -0.96 -9.48
CA ILE A 198 10.43 -1.21 -10.87
C ILE A 198 10.11 0.09 -11.59
N GLY A 199 9.41 1.01 -10.93
CA GLY A 199 9.09 2.33 -11.46
C GLY A 199 10.33 3.14 -11.85
N LYS A 200 11.39 3.07 -11.03
CA LYS A 200 12.68 3.69 -11.35
C LYS A 200 13.36 3.01 -12.54
N GLU A 201 13.42 1.66 -12.56
CA GLU A 201 14.04 0.89 -13.65
C GLU A 201 13.35 1.16 -14.99
N MET A 202 12.02 1.15 -15.03
CA MET A 202 11.20 1.39 -16.22
C MET A 202 10.98 2.88 -16.53
N ARG A 203 11.49 3.79 -15.70
CA ARG A 203 11.29 5.25 -15.82
C ARG A 203 9.79 5.62 -15.85
N LEU A 204 9.02 5.09 -14.90
CA LEU A 204 7.58 5.37 -14.82
C LEU A 204 7.28 6.65 -14.04
N PHE A 205 7.95 6.85 -12.91
CA PHE A 205 7.79 8.03 -12.07
C PHE A 205 9.06 8.31 -11.27
N MET A 206 9.12 9.50 -10.70
CA MET A 206 10.17 9.93 -9.80
C MET A 206 9.61 10.77 -8.66
N THR A 207 10.37 10.88 -7.58
CA THR A 207 10.16 11.82 -6.48
C THR A 207 11.43 12.61 -6.26
N ASP A 208 11.30 13.87 -5.87
CA ASP A 208 12.43 14.76 -5.60
C ASP A 208 12.12 15.60 -4.35
N ASP A 209 13.10 15.75 -3.45
CA ASP A 209 12.92 16.50 -2.21
C ASP A 209 12.69 18.01 -2.46
N LEU A 210 13.17 18.54 -3.58
CA LEU A 210 12.94 19.94 -3.97
C LEU A 210 11.49 20.17 -4.39
N VAL A 211 10.84 19.16 -4.99
CA VAL A 211 9.38 19.21 -5.30
C VAL A 211 8.57 19.00 -4.05
N GLY A 212 8.99 18.06 -3.20
CA GLY A 212 8.37 17.74 -1.93
C GLY A 212 8.07 16.25 -1.74
N ARG A 213 8.14 15.80 -0.50
CA ARG A 213 7.88 14.41 -0.15
C ARG A 213 6.42 14.05 -0.34
N GLY A 214 6.16 12.91 -0.96
CA GLY A 214 4.81 12.43 -1.26
C GLY A 214 4.14 13.12 -2.45
N LEU A 215 4.93 13.79 -3.30
CA LEU A 215 4.50 14.42 -4.55
C LEU A 215 5.21 13.74 -5.74
N PRO A 216 4.73 12.56 -6.19
CA PRO A 216 5.34 11.85 -7.30
C PRO A 216 5.09 12.60 -8.63
N MET A 217 6.09 12.54 -9.51
CA MET A 217 6.01 13.05 -10.88
C MET A 217 6.03 11.86 -11.85
N PHE A 218 5.01 11.73 -12.70
CA PHE A 218 4.99 10.71 -13.73
C PHE A 218 5.87 11.11 -14.91
N LEU A 219 6.79 10.22 -15.29
CA LEU A 219 7.64 10.35 -16.47
C LEU A 219 6.87 9.90 -17.73
N PRO A 220 7.36 10.13 -18.96
CA PRO A 220 6.63 9.80 -20.17
C PRO A 220 6.09 8.36 -20.23
N ASN A 221 6.89 7.37 -19.82
CA ASN A 221 6.44 5.97 -19.77
C ASN A 221 5.30 5.76 -18.77
N GLY A 222 5.42 6.33 -17.58
CA GLY A 222 4.39 6.24 -16.54
C GLY A 222 3.13 6.98 -16.91
N TYR A 223 3.27 8.16 -17.51
CA TYR A 223 2.13 8.94 -17.96
C TYR A 223 1.36 8.23 -19.09
N THR A 224 2.05 7.51 -19.97
CA THR A 224 1.40 6.66 -20.98
C THR A 224 0.51 5.59 -20.31
N VAL A 225 1.01 4.88 -19.30
CA VAL A 225 0.21 3.89 -18.55
C VAL A 225 -0.98 4.56 -17.86
N TRP A 226 -0.74 5.72 -17.25
CA TRP A 226 -1.76 6.49 -16.57
C TRP A 226 -2.89 6.93 -17.51
N GLN A 227 -2.54 7.44 -18.71
CA GLN A 227 -3.52 7.84 -19.73
C GLN A 227 -4.34 6.66 -20.26
N GLU A 228 -3.70 5.50 -20.47
CA GLU A 228 -4.43 4.29 -20.91
C GLU A 228 -5.42 3.81 -19.83
N LEU A 229 -5.06 3.87 -18.55
CA LEU A 229 -5.98 3.58 -17.44
C LEU A 229 -7.15 4.56 -17.39
N GLU A 230 -6.87 5.86 -17.53
CA GLU A 230 -7.90 6.91 -17.59
C GLU A 230 -8.86 6.70 -18.75
N ASN A 231 -8.33 6.46 -19.94
CA ASN A 231 -9.13 6.23 -21.14
C ASN A 231 -10.00 4.97 -21.00
N TYR A 232 -9.43 3.90 -20.44
CA TYR A 232 -10.11 2.65 -20.17
C TYR A 232 -11.33 2.84 -19.26
N ILE A 233 -11.11 3.42 -18.07
CA ILE A 233 -12.21 3.57 -17.11
C ILE A 233 -13.27 4.55 -17.58
N LYS A 234 -12.88 5.68 -18.18
CA LYS A 234 -13.82 6.65 -18.76
C LYS A 234 -14.68 6.05 -19.88
N ALA A 235 -14.13 5.13 -20.69
CA ALA A 235 -14.91 4.44 -21.70
C ALA A 235 -15.99 3.57 -21.07
N LYS A 236 -15.64 2.72 -20.09
CA LYS A 236 -16.61 1.88 -19.36
C LYS A 236 -17.66 2.68 -18.60
N GLU A 237 -17.30 3.84 -18.07
CA GLU A 237 -18.22 4.75 -17.40
C GLU A 237 -19.19 5.41 -18.36
N ARG A 238 -18.73 5.90 -19.54
CA ARG A 238 -19.61 6.47 -20.56
C ARG A 238 -20.66 5.48 -21.05
N GLU A 239 -20.28 4.22 -21.26
CA GLU A 239 -21.21 3.14 -21.63
C GLU A 239 -22.32 2.94 -20.60
N ARG A 240 -22.06 3.29 -19.32
CA ARG A 240 -23.01 3.23 -18.20
C ARG A 240 -23.68 4.58 -17.90
N GLY A 241 -23.54 5.57 -18.79
CA GLY A 241 -24.22 6.86 -18.69
C GLY A 241 -23.60 7.83 -17.68
N TYR A 242 -22.31 7.72 -17.36
CA TYR A 242 -21.61 8.72 -16.56
C TYR A 242 -21.26 9.96 -17.38
N LEU A 243 -21.44 11.11 -16.77
CA LEU A 243 -21.08 12.43 -17.29
C LEU A 243 -19.78 12.90 -16.61
N HIS A 244 -18.73 13.09 -17.40
CA HIS A 244 -17.43 13.51 -16.85
C HIS A 244 -17.35 15.03 -16.72
N VAL A 245 -16.83 15.49 -15.59
CA VAL A 245 -16.58 16.89 -15.29
C VAL A 245 -15.12 17.13 -14.90
N MET A 246 -14.75 18.39 -14.74
CA MET A 246 -13.47 18.81 -14.18
C MET A 246 -13.75 19.96 -13.20
N THR A 247 -13.26 19.84 -11.98
CA THR A 247 -13.46 20.83 -10.93
C THR A 247 -12.12 21.35 -10.38
N PRO A 248 -12.10 22.55 -9.76
CA PRO A 248 -10.84 23.12 -9.23
C PRO A 248 -10.23 22.27 -8.12
N CYS A 249 -8.91 22.28 -8.03
CA CYS A 249 -8.14 21.62 -6.97
C CYS A 249 -8.17 22.34 -5.62
N ILE A 250 -8.71 23.56 -5.59
CA ILE A 250 -8.87 24.40 -4.39
C ILE A 250 -10.33 24.82 -4.25
N GLY A 251 -10.74 25.10 -3.02
CA GLY A 251 -12.05 25.67 -2.72
C GLY A 251 -11.97 26.50 -1.45
N THR A 252 -13.00 27.32 -1.19
CA THR A 252 -13.07 28.09 0.05
C THR A 252 -13.26 27.14 1.24
N VAL A 253 -12.74 27.50 2.41
CA VAL A 253 -12.98 26.77 3.66
C VAL A 253 -14.48 26.64 3.95
N ASN A 254 -15.30 27.61 3.54
CA ASN A 254 -16.75 27.57 3.72
C ASN A 254 -17.42 26.41 2.96
N LEU A 255 -16.95 26.06 1.77
CA LEU A 255 -17.41 24.88 1.03
C LEU A 255 -17.22 23.60 1.87
N TYR A 256 -16.06 23.47 2.52
CA TYR A 256 -15.72 22.32 3.36
C TYR A 256 -16.33 22.37 4.76
N ARG A 257 -16.69 23.55 5.28
CA ARG A 257 -17.55 23.68 6.46
C ARG A 257 -18.97 23.20 6.17
N THR A 258 -19.55 23.64 5.05
CA THR A 258 -20.89 23.19 4.62
C THR A 258 -20.96 21.67 4.50
N SER A 259 -19.98 21.05 3.89
CA SER A 259 -19.93 19.58 3.74
C SER A 259 -19.55 18.84 5.03
N GLY A 260 -18.99 19.52 6.03
CA GLY A 260 -18.51 18.91 7.28
C GLY A 260 -17.07 18.36 7.22
N HIS A 261 -16.40 18.42 6.07
CA HIS A 261 -15.00 17.99 5.99
C HIS A 261 -14.07 18.79 6.91
N TRP A 262 -14.35 20.08 7.10
CA TRP A 262 -13.56 20.94 7.97
C TRP A 262 -13.63 20.53 9.44
N ASP A 263 -14.74 19.95 9.88
CA ASP A 263 -14.97 19.56 11.27
C ASP A 263 -14.53 18.10 11.53
N HIS A 264 -14.75 17.20 10.56
CA HIS A 264 -14.54 15.75 10.75
C HIS A 264 -13.28 15.19 10.06
N TYR A 265 -12.64 15.96 9.18
CA TYR A 265 -11.51 15.49 8.36
C TYR A 265 -10.30 16.44 8.40
N ARG A 266 -10.31 17.42 9.31
CA ARG A 266 -9.35 18.53 9.37
C ARG A 266 -7.89 18.08 9.48
N GLU A 267 -7.62 17.02 10.23
CA GLU A 267 -6.27 16.48 10.46
C GLU A 267 -5.60 15.96 9.18
N ASN A 268 -6.41 15.58 8.19
CA ASN A 268 -5.95 15.10 6.89
C ASN A 268 -5.95 16.19 5.81
N MET A 269 -6.28 17.43 6.13
CA MET A 269 -6.32 18.54 5.18
C MET A 269 -5.06 19.39 5.29
N PHE A 270 -4.57 19.90 4.16
CA PHE A 270 -3.54 20.93 4.15
C PHE A 270 -4.00 22.18 4.90
N PRO A 271 -3.06 23.00 5.44
CA PRO A 271 -3.39 24.30 6.03
C PRO A 271 -4.12 25.21 5.04
N ALA A 272 -5.02 26.03 5.55
CA ALA A 272 -5.69 27.04 4.72
C ALA A 272 -4.69 28.12 4.27
N MET A 273 -4.97 28.69 3.10
CA MET A 273 -4.26 29.80 2.49
C MET A 273 -5.18 31.02 2.49
N GLU A 274 -4.77 32.11 3.11
CA GLU A 274 -5.52 33.35 3.04
C GLU A 274 -5.27 34.05 1.69
N MET A 275 -6.34 34.42 1.01
CA MET A 275 -6.29 35.20 -0.22
C MET A 275 -7.42 36.25 -0.22
N GLU A 276 -7.07 37.53 -0.25
CA GLU A 276 -8.03 38.63 -0.34
C GLU A 276 -9.12 38.65 0.76
N GLY A 277 -8.78 38.15 1.96
CA GLY A 277 -9.71 38.08 3.10
C GLY A 277 -10.59 36.83 3.11
N GLU A 278 -10.39 35.88 2.22
CA GLU A 278 -11.01 34.57 2.24
C GLU A 278 -9.97 33.46 2.45
N ASP A 279 -10.37 32.41 3.16
CA ASP A 279 -9.55 31.20 3.36
C ASP A 279 -9.85 30.17 2.29
N TYR A 280 -8.81 29.74 1.57
CA TYR A 280 -8.83 28.66 0.58
C TYR A 280 -8.06 27.46 1.09
N VAL A 281 -8.42 26.28 0.61
CA VAL A 281 -7.74 25.03 0.97
C VAL A 281 -7.63 24.12 -0.24
N LEU A 282 -6.54 23.32 -0.30
CA LEU A 282 -6.42 22.21 -1.24
C LEU A 282 -7.50 21.18 -0.90
N ARG A 283 -8.23 20.72 -1.91
CA ARG A 283 -9.35 19.79 -1.68
C ARG A 283 -8.83 18.41 -1.22
N PRO A 284 -9.34 17.87 -0.10
CA PRO A 284 -9.06 16.49 0.32
C PRO A 284 -9.89 15.47 -0.45
N MET A 285 -11.04 15.92 -0.98
CA MET A 285 -12.05 15.18 -1.76
C MET A 285 -12.82 16.16 -2.64
N ASN A 286 -13.29 15.67 -3.79
CA ASN A 286 -14.04 16.48 -4.76
C ASN A 286 -15.57 16.49 -4.52
N CYS A 287 -16.10 15.69 -3.59
CA CYS A 287 -17.56 15.58 -3.32
C CYS A 287 -18.27 16.92 -3.25
N PRO A 288 -17.79 17.94 -2.47
CA PRO A 288 -18.49 19.23 -2.35
C PRO A 288 -18.64 19.95 -3.68
N HIS A 289 -17.67 19.82 -4.58
CA HIS A 289 -17.75 20.43 -5.91
C HIS A 289 -18.84 19.77 -6.77
N HIS A 290 -18.99 18.45 -6.71
CA HIS A 290 -20.05 17.75 -7.44
C HIS A 290 -21.45 18.08 -6.90
N MET A 291 -21.59 18.31 -5.57
CA MET A 291 -22.83 18.82 -4.98
C MET A 291 -23.20 20.19 -5.57
N MET A 292 -22.21 21.08 -5.74
CA MET A 292 -22.42 22.40 -6.36
C MET A 292 -22.77 22.31 -7.86
N ILE A 293 -22.18 21.33 -8.60
CA ILE A 293 -22.55 21.08 -9.99
C ILE A 293 -24.01 20.64 -10.08
N TYR A 294 -24.44 19.70 -9.22
CA TYR A 294 -25.84 19.28 -9.19
C TYR A 294 -26.78 20.45 -8.83
N ALA A 295 -26.42 21.24 -7.85
CA ALA A 295 -27.21 22.39 -7.41
C ALA A 295 -27.37 23.52 -8.46
N ASN A 296 -26.56 23.52 -9.51
CA ASN A 296 -26.53 24.58 -10.52
C ASN A 296 -27.84 24.71 -11.33
N GLN A 297 -28.69 23.69 -11.34
CA GLN A 297 -29.97 23.69 -12.05
C GLN A 297 -31.02 22.83 -11.34
N PRO A 298 -32.33 23.13 -11.53
CA PRO A 298 -33.41 22.30 -11.00
C PRO A 298 -33.46 20.94 -11.68
N HIS A 299 -33.80 19.90 -10.92
CA HIS A 299 -33.92 18.53 -11.40
C HIS A 299 -35.32 17.96 -11.16
N SER A 300 -35.74 17.04 -12.03
CA SER A 300 -36.95 16.23 -11.89
C SER A 300 -36.55 14.77 -11.65
N TYR A 301 -37.40 14.03 -10.95
CA TYR A 301 -37.22 12.58 -10.73
C TYR A 301 -36.98 11.81 -12.04
N ARG A 302 -37.48 12.31 -13.18
CA ARG A 302 -37.29 11.68 -14.52
C ARG A 302 -35.86 11.77 -15.03
N GLN A 303 -35.07 12.70 -14.52
CA GLN A 303 -33.67 12.89 -14.91
C GLN A 303 -32.73 12.07 -14.03
N LEU A 304 -33.22 11.58 -12.89
CA LEU A 304 -32.43 10.75 -11.98
C LEU A 304 -32.46 9.28 -12.44
N PRO A 305 -31.36 8.54 -12.32
CA PRO A 305 -30.12 8.92 -11.64
C PRO A 305 -29.22 9.80 -12.53
N ILE A 306 -28.54 10.80 -11.92
CA ILE A 306 -27.49 11.58 -12.57
C ILE A 306 -26.15 11.11 -12.00
N ARG A 307 -25.24 10.68 -12.88
CA ARG A 307 -23.94 10.11 -12.53
C ARG A 307 -22.83 11.06 -12.99
N ILE A 308 -22.19 11.77 -12.05
CA ILE A 308 -21.13 12.74 -12.32
C ILE A 308 -19.79 12.09 -11.95
N GLY A 309 -18.90 11.89 -12.93
CA GLY A 309 -17.58 11.29 -12.76
C GLY A 309 -16.45 12.27 -12.99
N GLU A 310 -15.34 12.08 -12.28
CA GLU A 310 -14.12 12.88 -12.43
C GLU A 310 -12.89 12.02 -12.12
N ILE A 311 -11.81 12.20 -12.89
CA ILE A 311 -10.49 11.80 -12.42
C ILE A 311 -9.97 12.96 -11.57
N ALA A 312 -10.24 12.88 -10.28
CA ALA A 312 -10.12 13.98 -9.35
C ALA A 312 -8.72 14.06 -8.73
N HIS A 313 -8.05 15.19 -8.88
CA HIS A 313 -6.82 15.49 -8.16
C HIS A 313 -7.14 15.88 -6.72
N ASP A 314 -6.82 15.03 -5.76
CA ASP A 314 -7.06 15.24 -4.33
C ASP A 314 -5.74 15.35 -3.56
N PHE A 315 -5.78 16.06 -2.42
CA PHE A 315 -4.61 16.39 -1.63
C PHE A 315 -4.85 16.06 -0.15
N ARG A 316 -4.01 15.20 0.43
CA ARG A 316 -4.11 14.81 1.84
C ARG A 316 -2.81 15.05 2.58
N TYR A 317 -2.92 15.61 3.79
CA TYR A 317 -1.78 15.83 4.66
C TYR A 317 -1.37 14.52 5.32
N GLU A 318 -0.64 13.71 4.56
CA GLU A 318 -0.09 12.45 5.05
C GLU A 318 1.21 12.69 5.82
N SER A 319 1.39 11.99 6.94
CA SER A 319 2.66 12.03 7.69
C SER A 319 3.80 11.44 6.86
N SER A 320 5.04 11.92 7.06
CA SER A 320 6.19 11.43 6.27
C SER A 320 6.45 9.93 6.43
N GLY A 321 6.10 9.36 7.57
CA GLY A 321 6.30 7.93 7.87
C GLY A 321 5.29 7.01 7.16
N THR A 322 4.17 7.54 6.67
CA THR A 322 3.13 6.77 5.97
C THR A 322 3.28 6.78 4.45
N LEU A 323 4.18 7.63 3.92
CA LEU A 323 4.36 7.77 2.48
C LEU A 323 4.99 6.52 1.86
N LYS A 324 4.41 6.06 0.73
CA LYS A 324 4.86 4.84 0.05
C LYS A 324 4.77 5.01 -1.48
N GLY A 325 5.79 5.62 -2.10
CA GLY A 325 5.85 5.84 -3.55
C GLY A 325 4.58 6.47 -4.12
N ILE A 326 4.00 5.85 -5.16
CA ILE A 326 2.71 6.25 -5.74
C ILE A 326 1.51 5.55 -5.10
N GLU A 327 1.72 4.56 -4.23
CA GLU A 327 0.63 3.89 -3.52
C GLU A 327 -0.01 4.82 -2.48
N ARG A 328 0.81 5.64 -1.78
CA ARG A 328 0.35 6.59 -0.79
C ARG A 328 1.17 7.87 -0.85
N GLY A 329 0.63 8.87 -1.50
CA GLY A 329 1.19 10.21 -1.66
C GLY A 329 0.35 11.28 -0.98
N ARG A 330 0.84 12.53 -1.00
CA ARG A 330 0.11 13.72 -0.55
C ARG A 330 -0.76 14.33 -1.65
N HIS A 331 -0.52 13.95 -2.88
CA HIS A 331 -1.32 14.21 -4.07
C HIS A 331 -1.56 12.90 -4.78
N PHE A 332 -2.78 12.67 -5.24
CA PHE A 332 -3.19 11.49 -6.01
C PHE A 332 -4.41 11.81 -6.87
N CYS A 333 -4.65 11.00 -7.89
CA CYS A 333 -5.78 11.16 -8.81
C CYS A 333 -6.81 10.05 -8.59
N GLN A 334 -7.97 10.39 -8.02
CA GLN A 334 -9.02 9.42 -7.72
C GLN A 334 -9.98 9.25 -8.90
N ASN A 335 -10.30 8.00 -9.26
CA ASN A 335 -11.38 7.69 -10.18
C ASN A 335 -12.71 7.76 -9.43
N ASP A 336 -13.21 8.96 -9.24
CA ASP A 336 -14.35 9.24 -8.39
C ASP A 336 -15.62 9.56 -9.18
N ALA A 337 -16.77 9.25 -8.60
CA ALA A 337 -18.05 9.72 -9.08
C ALA A 337 -19.10 9.79 -7.97
N HIS A 338 -20.08 10.68 -8.22
CA HIS A 338 -21.22 10.91 -7.35
C HIS A 338 -22.50 10.66 -8.15
N LEU A 339 -23.32 9.72 -7.68
CA LEU A 339 -24.57 9.29 -8.32
C LEU A 339 -25.73 9.86 -7.50
N PHE A 340 -26.44 10.81 -8.07
CA PHE A 340 -27.62 11.41 -7.45
C PHE A 340 -28.84 10.62 -7.88
N CYS A 341 -29.56 10.02 -6.94
CA CYS A 341 -30.67 9.13 -7.22
C CYS A 341 -31.81 9.31 -6.23
N THR A 342 -32.99 8.76 -6.58
CA THR A 342 -34.10 8.67 -5.61
C THR A 342 -33.86 7.49 -4.65
N PRO A 343 -34.52 7.46 -3.46
CA PRO A 343 -34.43 6.31 -2.56
C PRO A 343 -34.74 4.97 -3.23
N GLU A 344 -35.70 4.94 -4.15
CA GLU A 344 -36.12 3.71 -4.86
C GLU A 344 -35.06 3.22 -5.85
N GLN A 345 -34.13 4.10 -6.27
CA GLN A 345 -33.05 3.77 -7.20
C GLN A 345 -31.78 3.26 -6.51
N ILE A 346 -31.67 3.33 -5.19
CA ILE A 346 -30.46 2.93 -4.45
C ILE A 346 -30.02 1.52 -4.84
N LYS A 347 -30.94 0.55 -4.82
CA LYS A 347 -30.63 -0.85 -5.15
C LYS A 347 -30.05 -1.00 -6.56
N SER A 348 -30.70 -0.39 -7.54
CA SER A 348 -30.22 -0.47 -8.93
C SER A 348 -28.88 0.22 -9.14
N GLU A 349 -28.64 1.35 -8.47
CA GLU A 349 -27.39 2.07 -8.60
C GLU A 349 -26.24 1.37 -7.87
N VAL A 350 -26.47 0.81 -6.68
CA VAL A 350 -25.46 -0.05 -6.00
C VAL A 350 -25.13 -1.26 -6.88
N ALA A 351 -26.15 -1.93 -7.47
CA ALA A 351 -25.94 -3.04 -8.38
C ALA A 351 -25.09 -2.65 -9.59
N ASN A 352 -25.34 -1.48 -10.19
CA ASN A 352 -24.58 -0.96 -11.32
C ASN A 352 -23.12 -0.67 -10.95
N VAL A 353 -22.88 -0.10 -9.76
CA VAL A 353 -21.52 0.15 -9.24
C VAL A 353 -20.79 -1.17 -9.00
N CYS A 354 -21.41 -2.14 -8.33
CA CYS A 354 -20.83 -3.46 -8.09
C CYS A 354 -20.51 -4.18 -9.40
N SER A 355 -21.45 -4.13 -10.38
CA SER A 355 -21.20 -4.70 -11.71
C SER A 355 -19.98 -4.06 -12.40
N LEU A 356 -19.83 -2.74 -12.30
CA LEU A 356 -18.66 -2.05 -12.87
C LEU A 356 -17.36 -2.46 -12.16
N ILE A 357 -17.37 -2.56 -10.84
CA ILE A 357 -16.20 -3.02 -10.06
C ILE A 357 -15.79 -4.42 -10.52
N PHE A 358 -16.70 -5.37 -10.55
CA PHE A 358 -16.39 -6.76 -10.88
C PHE A 358 -16.02 -6.95 -12.35
N ASP A 359 -16.60 -6.18 -13.29
CA ASP A 359 -16.19 -6.16 -14.69
C ASP A 359 -14.73 -5.71 -14.82
N VAL A 360 -14.34 -4.64 -14.12
CA VAL A 360 -12.96 -4.14 -14.08
C VAL A 360 -12.03 -5.18 -13.47
N TYR A 361 -12.41 -5.78 -12.34
CA TYR A 361 -11.58 -6.80 -11.70
C TYR A 361 -11.34 -8.01 -12.62
N LYS A 362 -12.36 -8.41 -13.37
CA LYS A 362 -12.23 -9.45 -14.39
C LYS A 362 -11.25 -9.06 -15.49
N ASP A 363 -11.34 -7.84 -16.01
CA ASP A 363 -10.47 -7.35 -17.09
C ASP A 363 -9.00 -7.27 -16.66
N PHE A 364 -8.73 -6.99 -15.37
CA PHE A 364 -7.39 -6.94 -14.80
C PHE A 364 -6.96 -8.23 -14.08
N ASN A 365 -7.76 -9.31 -14.19
CA ASN A 365 -7.51 -10.60 -13.52
C ASN A 365 -7.30 -10.48 -12.00
N ILE A 366 -8.05 -9.58 -11.35
CA ILE A 366 -8.05 -9.42 -9.89
C ILE A 366 -9.01 -10.46 -9.30
N THR A 367 -8.48 -11.50 -8.67
CA THR A 367 -9.26 -12.66 -8.19
C THR A 367 -9.26 -12.80 -6.67
N ASP A 368 -8.25 -12.27 -5.98
CA ASP A 368 -8.12 -12.35 -4.52
C ASP A 368 -8.60 -11.04 -3.88
N TYR A 369 -9.89 -10.98 -3.57
CA TYR A 369 -10.52 -9.84 -2.91
C TYR A 369 -11.65 -10.28 -1.97
N ARG A 370 -11.98 -9.43 -1.01
CA ARG A 370 -13.17 -9.57 -0.16
C ARG A 370 -13.98 -8.29 -0.09
N CYS A 371 -15.27 -8.43 0.10
CA CYS A 371 -16.18 -7.29 0.32
C CYS A 371 -16.37 -7.07 1.81
N VAL A 372 -16.35 -5.81 2.22
CA VAL A 372 -16.54 -5.37 3.61
C VAL A 372 -17.62 -4.30 3.66
N LEU A 373 -18.62 -4.50 4.50
CA LEU A 373 -19.57 -3.46 4.87
C LEU A 373 -19.00 -2.70 6.06
N SER A 374 -18.49 -1.50 5.80
CA SER A 374 -17.89 -0.63 6.78
C SER A 374 -18.95 0.24 7.45
N LEU A 375 -19.14 0.04 8.76
CA LEU A 375 -20.14 0.68 9.60
C LEU A 375 -19.50 1.75 10.49
N ARG A 376 -20.32 2.68 10.99
CA ARG A 376 -19.85 3.64 12.01
C ARG A 376 -19.55 2.95 13.34
N ASP A 377 -18.74 3.59 14.18
CA ASP A 377 -18.72 3.35 15.61
C ASP A 377 -19.69 4.35 16.29
N PRO A 378 -20.82 3.92 16.84
CA PRO A 378 -21.79 4.82 17.50
C PRO A 378 -21.20 5.59 18.69
N ALA A 379 -20.10 5.12 19.27
CA ALA A 379 -19.42 5.77 20.39
C ALA A 379 -18.53 6.95 19.95
N ASP A 380 -18.06 6.96 18.69
CA ASP A 380 -17.19 8.01 18.17
C ASP A 380 -17.98 9.17 17.53
N LYS A 381 -18.56 10.01 18.38
CA LYS A 381 -19.29 11.22 17.95
C LYS A 381 -18.41 12.31 17.34
N LYS A 382 -17.10 12.22 17.46
CA LYS A 382 -16.17 13.18 16.85
C LYS A 382 -15.94 12.88 15.38
N LYS A 383 -15.81 11.59 15.03
CA LYS A 383 -15.54 11.13 13.65
C LYS A 383 -16.80 11.21 12.78
N TYR A 384 -17.95 10.83 13.31
CA TYR A 384 -19.17 10.62 12.54
C TYR A 384 -20.20 11.73 12.73
N HIS A 385 -20.96 12.04 11.67
CA HIS A 385 -22.09 12.96 11.74
C HIS A 385 -23.11 12.48 12.79
N ASP A 386 -23.55 13.39 13.67
CA ASP A 386 -24.41 13.03 14.82
C ASP A 386 -25.90 13.01 14.43
N ASP A 387 -26.32 11.92 13.78
CA ASP A 387 -27.71 11.63 13.43
C ASP A 387 -27.92 10.11 13.41
N ASP A 388 -28.29 9.53 14.57
CA ASP A 388 -28.46 8.08 14.72
C ASP A 388 -29.58 7.51 13.82
N ALA A 389 -30.63 8.29 13.53
CA ALA A 389 -31.74 7.83 12.69
C ALA A 389 -31.29 7.70 11.23
N MET A 390 -30.58 8.67 10.72
CA MET A 390 -29.98 8.66 9.37
C MET A 390 -29.02 7.48 9.23
N TRP A 391 -28.11 7.29 10.20
CA TRP A 391 -27.14 6.22 10.17
C TRP A 391 -27.78 4.83 10.15
N ASN A 392 -28.73 4.57 11.06
CA ASN A 392 -29.43 3.29 11.11
C ASN A 392 -30.18 3.00 9.80
N HIS A 393 -30.78 4.03 9.18
CA HIS A 393 -31.43 3.90 7.89
C HIS A 393 -30.43 3.56 6.78
N ALA A 394 -29.33 4.30 6.68
CA ALA A 394 -28.31 4.10 5.64
C ALA A 394 -27.61 2.75 5.75
N GLU A 395 -27.20 2.35 6.96
CA GLU A 395 -26.55 1.06 7.21
C GLU A 395 -27.45 -0.12 6.86
N ASN A 396 -28.73 -0.06 7.28
CA ASN A 396 -29.70 -1.11 6.95
C ASN A 396 -29.99 -1.15 5.45
N ALA A 397 -30.19 -0.01 4.80
CA ALA A 397 -30.42 0.06 3.37
C ALA A 397 -29.30 -0.58 2.56
N LEU A 398 -28.03 -0.25 2.88
CA LEU A 398 -26.88 -0.82 2.19
C LEU A 398 -26.75 -2.33 2.47
N ARG A 399 -26.94 -2.77 3.72
CA ARG A 399 -26.90 -4.19 4.11
C ARG A 399 -27.96 -5.00 3.36
N GLU A 400 -29.20 -4.52 3.32
CA GLU A 400 -30.31 -5.17 2.60
C GLU A 400 -30.01 -5.31 1.11
N VAL A 401 -29.55 -4.23 0.48
CA VAL A 401 -29.20 -4.22 -0.95
C VAL A 401 -28.09 -5.23 -1.24
N LEU A 402 -27.00 -5.25 -0.48
CA LEU A 402 -25.89 -6.19 -0.69
C LEU A 402 -26.35 -7.66 -0.50
N THR A 403 -27.21 -7.91 0.50
CA THR A 403 -27.80 -9.23 0.75
C THR A 403 -28.68 -9.67 -0.43
N GLU A 404 -29.55 -8.79 -0.92
CA GLU A 404 -30.43 -9.07 -2.07
C GLU A 404 -29.68 -9.27 -3.39
N LEU A 405 -28.52 -8.65 -3.54
CA LEU A 405 -27.62 -8.84 -4.68
C LEU A 405 -26.78 -10.12 -4.55
N GLY A 406 -26.84 -10.82 -3.43
CA GLY A 406 -26.06 -12.03 -3.17
C GLY A 406 -24.56 -11.78 -3.01
N ILE A 407 -24.17 -10.58 -2.64
CA ILE A 407 -22.76 -10.22 -2.40
C ILE A 407 -22.39 -10.71 -1.00
N HIS A 408 -21.38 -11.59 -0.91
CA HIS A 408 -20.83 -12.03 0.37
C HIS A 408 -19.94 -10.92 0.95
N PHE A 409 -20.23 -10.48 2.17
CA PHE A 409 -19.46 -9.44 2.85
C PHE A 409 -19.29 -9.76 4.34
N THR A 410 -18.26 -9.15 4.94
CA THR A 410 -18.08 -9.08 6.41
C THR A 410 -18.39 -7.67 6.87
N GLU A 411 -18.76 -7.49 8.15
CA GLU A 411 -19.02 -6.17 8.73
C GLU A 411 -17.84 -5.73 9.59
N GLU A 412 -17.39 -4.47 9.42
CA GLU A 412 -16.33 -3.85 10.22
C GLU A 412 -16.83 -2.53 10.80
N ILE A 413 -16.76 -2.41 12.13
CA ILE A 413 -17.22 -1.22 12.87
C ILE A 413 -16.07 -0.22 12.98
N GLY A 414 -16.39 1.07 12.81
CA GLY A 414 -15.41 2.15 12.91
C GLY A 414 -14.75 2.54 11.58
N GLU A 415 -15.06 1.84 10.48
CA GLU A 415 -14.41 2.04 9.18
C GLU A 415 -15.25 2.85 8.17
N ALA A 416 -16.50 3.22 8.52
CA ALA A 416 -17.36 4.05 7.66
C ALA A 416 -16.75 5.44 7.36
N ALA A 417 -17.21 6.08 6.28
CA ALA A 417 -16.98 7.51 6.06
C ALA A 417 -17.74 8.33 7.11
N PHE A 418 -17.34 9.58 7.36
CA PHE A 418 -18.03 10.39 8.37
C PHE A 418 -19.49 10.73 8.01
N TYR A 419 -19.85 10.61 6.74
CA TYR A 419 -21.18 10.93 6.19
C TYR A 419 -22.04 9.70 5.84
N GLY A 420 -21.52 8.48 5.89
CA GLY A 420 -22.31 7.30 5.57
C GLY A 420 -21.54 5.98 5.55
N PRO A 421 -22.28 4.84 5.57
CA PRO A 421 -21.70 3.51 5.46
C PRO A 421 -21.17 3.25 4.05
N LYS A 422 -20.25 2.29 3.93
CA LYS A 422 -19.63 1.97 2.64
C LYS A 422 -19.42 0.47 2.45
N LEU A 423 -19.58 0.04 1.20
CA LEU A 423 -19.03 -1.20 0.71
C LEU A 423 -17.58 -0.93 0.29
N ASP A 424 -16.62 -1.55 0.96
CA ASP A 424 -15.23 -1.58 0.56
C ASP A 424 -14.92 -2.92 -0.11
N VAL A 425 -14.22 -2.87 -1.25
CA VAL A 425 -13.68 -4.08 -1.88
C VAL A 425 -12.18 -4.07 -1.67
N ASN A 426 -11.77 -4.90 -0.72
CA ASN A 426 -10.38 -5.04 -0.32
C ASN A 426 -9.69 -6.08 -1.18
N VAL A 427 -8.55 -5.73 -1.74
CA VAL A 427 -7.69 -6.64 -2.51
C VAL A 427 -6.53 -7.11 -1.66
N LYS A 428 -6.16 -8.37 -1.83
CA LYS A 428 -4.95 -8.92 -1.25
C LYS A 428 -3.87 -8.96 -2.33
N PRO A 429 -2.93 -8.01 -2.31
CA PRO A 429 -1.86 -7.97 -3.31
C PRO A 429 -0.91 -9.17 -3.13
N ALA A 430 -0.16 -9.50 -4.19
CA ALA A 430 0.87 -10.54 -4.14
C ALA A 430 1.92 -10.29 -3.05
N VAL A 431 2.05 -9.03 -2.61
CA VAL A 431 2.98 -8.61 -1.57
C VAL A 431 2.36 -7.49 -0.74
N GLY A 432 2.52 -7.58 0.59
CA GLY A 432 2.03 -6.56 1.50
C GLY A 432 0.72 -6.92 2.18
N ALA A 433 0.13 -5.95 2.87
CA ALA A 433 -1.14 -6.09 3.55
C ALA A 433 -2.31 -5.82 2.61
N GLU A 434 -3.45 -6.42 2.92
CA GLU A 434 -4.72 -6.12 2.28
C GLU A 434 -5.06 -4.62 2.40
N TYR A 435 -5.67 -4.06 1.36
CA TYR A 435 -6.15 -2.68 1.37
C TYR A 435 -7.36 -2.48 0.45
N THR A 436 -8.15 -1.45 0.72
CA THR A 436 -9.30 -1.07 -0.10
C THR A 436 -8.86 -0.51 -1.44
N LEU A 437 -9.30 -1.15 -2.52
CA LEU A 437 -9.08 -0.70 -3.89
C LEU A 437 -10.32 0.02 -4.44
N SER A 438 -11.49 -0.60 -4.32
CA SER A 438 -12.75 -0.02 -4.80
C SER A 438 -13.72 0.21 -3.65
N THR A 439 -14.61 1.21 -3.80
CA THR A 439 -15.60 1.55 -2.75
C THR A 439 -16.90 2.04 -3.37
N CYS A 440 -18.01 1.77 -2.65
CA CYS A 440 -19.33 2.36 -2.91
C CYS A 440 -19.94 2.80 -1.57
N GLN A 441 -20.20 4.10 -1.42
CA GLN A 441 -20.62 4.70 -0.14
C GLN A 441 -22.01 5.31 -0.30
N LEU A 442 -22.87 5.08 0.68
CA LEU A 442 -24.25 5.57 0.67
C LEU A 442 -24.36 6.82 1.58
N ASP A 443 -24.78 7.93 1.02
CA ASP A 443 -24.77 9.23 1.67
C ASP A 443 -26.16 9.91 1.63
N PHE A 444 -26.73 10.11 2.82
CA PHE A 444 -27.93 10.93 3.06
C PHE A 444 -27.58 12.29 3.68
N CYS A 445 -26.32 12.48 4.09
CA CYS A 445 -25.87 13.63 4.87
C CYS A 445 -25.53 14.85 4.00
N LEU A 446 -24.62 14.71 3.03
CA LEU A 446 -24.16 15.81 2.20
C LEU A 446 -25.28 16.43 1.36
N PRO A 447 -26.15 15.65 0.68
CA PRO A 447 -27.26 16.23 -0.08
C PRO A 447 -28.15 17.13 0.77
N ALA A 448 -28.43 16.76 2.01
CA ALA A 448 -29.21 17.57 2.94
C ALA A 448 -28.47 18.85 3.38
N LYS A 449 -27.16 18.75 3.67
CA LYS A 449 -26.33 19.91 4.05
C LYS A 449 -26.17 20.94 2.93
N PHE A 450 -26.17 20.49 1.67
CA PHE A 450 -26.15 21.37 0.48
C PHE A 450 -27.53 21.77 -0.01
N HIS A 451 -28.60 21.37 0.70
CA HIS A 451 -30.00 21.64 0.34
C HIS A 451 -30.33 21.23 -1.11
N LEU A 452 -29.79 20.08 -1.55
CA LEU A 452 -30.06 19.57 -2.88
C LEU A 452 -31.49 19.05 -2.98
N THR A 453 -32.17 19.36 -4.09
CA THR A 453 -33.54 18.94 -4.29
C THR A 453 -33.78 18.40 -5.70
N TYR A 454 -34.84 17.60 -5.86
CA TYR A 454 -35.47 17.26 -7.12
C TYR A 454 -37.00 17.32 -6.94
N ILE A 455 -37.72 17.57 -8.04
CA ILE A 455 -39.17 17.53 -8.04
C ILE A 455 -39.62 16.09 -8.28
N ASP A 456 -40.35 15.54 -7.32
CA ASP A 456 -40.89 14.18 -7.40
C ASP A 456 -42.19 14.10 -8.21
N LYS A 457 -42.75 12.89 -8.38
CA LYS A 457 -43.96 12.59 -9.16
C LYS A 457 -45.20 13.35 -8.68
N ASP A 458 -45.26 13.61 -7.39
CA ASP A 458 -46.37 14.35 -6.72
C ASP A 458 -46.20 15.87 -6.76
N GLY A 459 -45.13 16.36 -7.39
CA GLY A 459 -44.80 17.79 -7.47
C GLY A 459 -44.09 18.34 -6.24
N SER A 460 -43.82 17.51 -5.22
CA SER A 460 -43.08 17.95 -4.02
C SER A 460 -41.57 17.97 -4.27
N GLU A 461 -40.89 18.86 -3.55
CA GLU A 461 -39.42 18.85 -3.48
C GLU A 461 -38.95 17.77 -2.52
N LYS A 462 -37.98 16.95 -2.97
CA LYS A 462 -37.33 15.91 -2.15
C LYS A 462 -35.82 16.01 -2.27
N THR A 463 -35.12 15.62 -1.23
CA THR A 463 -33.65 15.52 -1.22
C THR A 463 -33.22 14.23 -1.91
N PRO A 464 -32.29 14.25 -2.89
CA PRO A 464 -31.74 13.04 -3.49
C PRO A 464 -30.83 12.31 -2.48
N VAL A 465 -30.63 11.02 -2.73
CA VAL A 465 -29.59 10.22 -2.09
C VAL A 465 -28.36 10.25 -2.99
N VAL A 466 -27.17 10.23 -2.41
CA VAL A 466 -25.93 10.20 -3.18
C VAL A 466 -25.15 8.92 -2.91
N LEU A 467 -24.71 8.27 -3.99
CA LEU A 467 -23.69 7.22 -3.92
C LEU A 467 -22.35 7.82 -4.33
N HIS A 468 -21.35 7.71 -3.45
CA HIS A 468 -19.97 8.01 -3.78
C HIS A 468 -19.27 6.72 -4.18
N ARG A 469 -18.52 6.70 -5.27
CA ARG A 469 -17.81 5.49 -5.65
C ARG A 469 -16.44 5.76 -6.27
N ALA A 470 -15.52 4.87 -6.00
CA ALA A 470 -14.25 4.77 -6.70
C ALA A 470 -14.09 3.34 -7.21
N ILE A 471 -13.82 3.17 -8.52
CA ILE A 471 -13.65 1.84 -9.14
C ILE A 471 -12.18 1.40 -9.09
N LEU A 472 -11.28 2.21 -9.67
CA LEU A 472 -9.83 1.97 -9.60
C LEU A 472 -9.20 2.49 -8.30
N GLY A 473 -10.00 3.05 -7.38
CA GLY A 473 -9.47 3.85 -6.28
C GLY A 473 -8.75 5.09 -6.83
N SER A 474 -7.52 5.36 -6.41
CA SER A 474 -6.68 6.32 -7.14
C SER A 474 -5.94 5.60 -8.29
N LEU A 475 -5.77 6.29 -9.43
CA LEU A 475 -4.99 5.76 -10.55
C LEU A 475 -3.55 5.49 -10.12
N ASP A 476 -3.01 6.32 -9.24
CA ASP A 476 -1.68 6.19 -8.65
C ASP A 476 -1.53 4.84 -7.92
N ARG A 477 -2.45 4.53 -7.00
CA ARG A 477 -2.47 3.28 -6.23
C ARG A 477 -2.74 2.07 -7.13
N PHE A 478 -3.67 2.20 -8.08
CA PHE A 478 -3.95 1.13 -9.03
C PHE A 478 -2.74 0.82 -9.90
N MET A 479 -2.02 1.85 -10.33
CA MET A 479 -0.77 1.66 -11.08
C MET A 479 0.31 0.99 -10.22
N ALA A 480 0.45 1.36 -8.93
CA ALA A 480 1.34 0.66 -8.01
C ALA A 480 0.97 -0.82 -7.90
N TYR A 481 -0.33 -1.12 -7.70
CA TYR A 481 -0.86 -2.47 -7.68
C TYR A 481 -0.49 -3.25 -8.94
N MET A 482 -0.75 -2.69 -10.12
CA MET A 482 -0.43 -3.33 -11.40
C MET A 482 1.07 -3.60 -11.58
N ILE A 483 1.93 -2.66 -11.17
CA ILE A 483 3.39 -2.83 -11.21
C ILE A 483 3.81 -4.01 -10.32
N GLU A 484 3.26 -4.10 -9.12
CA GLU A 484 3.61 -5.15 -8.14
C GLU A 484 3.06 -6.51 -8.56
N GLU A 485 1.81 -6.61 -9.03
CA GLU A 485 1.21 -7.86 -9.49
C GLU A 485 1.92 -8.44 -10.71
N THR A 486 2.21 -7.61 -11.69
CA THR A 486 2.81 -8.03 -12.96
C THR A 486 4.35 -8.00 -12.97
N LYS A 487 4.98 -7.55 -11.89
CA LYS A 487 6.42 -7.20 -11.86
C LYS A 487 6.78 -6.22 -12.99
N GLY A 488 5.88 -5.26 -13.29
CA GLY A 488 6.02 -4.28 -14.36
C GLY A 488 5.83 -4.82 -15.79
N ARG A 489 5.40 -6.08 -15.94
CA ARG A 489 5.06 -6.66 -17.25
C ARG A 489 3.62 -6.33 -17.60
N PHE A 490 3.35 -5.07 -17.91
CA PHE A 490 2.00 -4.64 -18.26
C PHE A 490 1.41 -5.43 -19.44
N PRO A 491 0.09 -5.69 -19.49
CA PRO A 491 -0.55 -6.23 -20.69
C PRO A 491 -0.26 -5.33 -21.90
N THR A 492 -0.29 -5.90 -23.10
CA THR A 492 0.14 -5.21 -24.34
C THR A 492 -0.52 -3.85 -24.51
N TRP A 493 -1.82 -3.75 -24.28
CA TRP A 493 -2.56 -2.50 -24.44
C TRP A 493 -2.13 -1.40 -23.46
N LEU A 494 -1.65 -1.79 -22.26
CA LEU A 494 -1.24 -0.87 -21.19
C LEU A 494 0.26 -0.56 -21.23
N ALA A 495 1.08 -1.41 -21.87
CA ALA A 495 2.54 -1.26 -21.89
C ALA A 495 2.98 0.07 -22.53
N PRO A 496 3.87 0.86 -21.90
CA PRO A 496 4.34 2.13 -22.49
C PRO A 496 5.08 1.93 -23.81
N THR A 497 5.86 0.86 -23.92
CA THR A 497 6.42 0.35 -25.18
C THR A 497 5.84 -1.03 -25.42
N GLN A 498 5.10 -1.20 -26.53
CA GLN A 498 4.43 -2.45 -26.85
C GLN A 498 5.32 -3.39 -27.64
N VAL A 499 6.11 -2.81 -28.55
CA VAL A 499 7.04 -3.54 -29.41
C VAL A 499 8.39 -2.83 -29.43
N LYS A 500 9.47 -3.57 -29.14
CA LYS A 500 10.84 -3.05 -29.31
C LYS A 500 11.48 -3.71 -30.51
N VAL A 501 11.92 -2.90 -31.47
CA VAL A 501 12.55 -3.37 -32.71
C VAL A 501 14.06 -3.34 -32.54
N LEU A 502 14.71 -4.49 -32.70
CA LEU A 502 16.10 -4.72 -32.39
C LEU A 502 16.88 -5.14 -33.65
N PRO A 503 17.47 -4.20 -34.40
CA PRO A 503 18.34 -4.54 -35.51
C PRO A 503 19.62 -5.23 -34.99
N VAL A 504 20.01 -6.35 -35.66
CA VAL A 504 21.21 -7.12 -35.29
C VAL A 504 22.50 -6.40 -35.68
N SER A 505 22.45 -5.59 -36.75
CA SER A 505 23.57 -4.80 -37.26
C SER A 505 23.11 -3.54 -37.98
N GLU A 506 24.03 -2.61 -38.26
CA GLU A 506 23.74 -1.42 -39.06
C GLU A 506 23.14 -1.75 -40.43
N LYS A 507 23.53 -2.89 -41.04
CA LYS A 507 22.98 -3.34 -42.34
C LYS A 507 21.49 -3.62 -42.32
N THR A 508 20.92 -3.88 -41.15
CA THR A 508 19.49 -4.18 -41.00
C THR A 508 18.70 -2.99 -40.44
N LEU A 509 19.36 -1.84 -40.22
CA LEU A 509 18.75 -0.67 -39.59
C LEU A 509 17.64 -0.06 -40.45
N ASP A 510 17.83 0.07 -41.78
CA ASP A 510 16.82 0.64 -42.68
C ASP A 510 15.55 -0.20 -42.71
N TYR A 511 15.69 -1.52 -42.74
CA TYR A 511 14.53 -2.45 -42.64
C TYR A 511 13.85 -2.32 -41.28
N ALA A 512 14.61 -2.25 -40.20
CA ALA A 512 14.08 -2.07 -38.86
C ALA A 512 13.33 -0.74 -38.69
N LYS A 513 13.80 0.33 -39.32
CA LYS A 513 13.10 1.62 -39.39
C LYS A 513 11.76 1.48 -40.12
N ALA A 514 11.76 0.86 -41.30
CA ALA A 514 10.53 0.65 -42.08
C ALA A 514 9.49 -0.19 -41.30
N VAL A 515 9.94 -1.27 -40.62
CA VAL A 515 9.09 -2.08 -39.74
C VAL A 515 8.53 -1.24 -38.59
N THR A 516 9.38 -0.44 -37.93
CA THR A 516 8.95 0.43 -36.82
C THR A 516 7.92 1.46 -37.25
N ASP A 517 8.13 2.09 -38.41
CA ASP A 517 7.22 3.11 -38.94
C ASP A 517 5.87 2.49 -39.34
N SER A 518 5.88 1.30 -39.90
CA SER A 518 4.65 0.55 -40.21
C SER A 518 3.84 0.23 -38.94
N LEU A 519 4.50 -0.23 -37.86
CA LEU A 519 3.85 -0.50 -36.58
C LEU A 519 3.26 0.78 -35.96
N LYS A 520 4.01 1.90 -36.00
CA LYS A 520 3.52 3.20 -35.52
C LYS A 520 2.32 3.70 -36.33
N ALA A 521 2.33 3.52 -37.64
CA ALA A 521 1.20 3.88 -38.51
C ALA A 521 -0.08 3.07 -38.17
N ALA A 522 0.07 1.84 -37.63
CA ALA A 522 -1.02 1.03 -37.13
C ALA A 522 -1.45 1.38 -35.70
N GLY A 523 -0.89 2.43 -35.08
CA GLY A 523 -1.21 2.87 -33.71
C GLY A 523 -0.51 2.08 -32.61
N ILE A 524 0.52 1.28 -32.94
CA ILE A 524 1.30 0.52 -31.97
C ILE A 524 2.44 1.38 -31.42
N ARG A 525 2.64 1.41 -30.11
CA ARG A 525 3.77 2.06 -29.43
C ARG A 525 5.06 1.26 -29.66
N ALA A 526 5.64 1.40 -30.86
CA ALA A 526 6.87 0.72 -31.25
C ALA A 526 8.08 1.63 -31.09
N VAL A 527 9.19 1.08 -30.57
CA VAL A 527 10.44 1.78 -30.36
C VAL A 527 11.59 1.03 -31.04
N LEU A 528 12.34 1.74 -31.89
CA LEU A 528 13.56 1.22 -32.51
C LEU A 528 14.76 1.41 -31.56
N ASP A 529 15.55 0.37 -31.37
CA ASP A 529 16.81 0.44 -30.66
C ASP A 529 17.97 0.70 -31.64
N GLU A 530 18.34 1.97 -31.81
CA GLU A 530 19.43 2.41 -32.69
C GLU A 530 20.81 2.36 -32.00
N SER A 531 20.90 1.87 -30.75
CA SER A 531 22.17 1.78 -30.04
C SER A 531 23.16 0.84 -30.75
N ASN A 532 24.45 1.15 -30.65
CA ASN A 532 25.50 0.29 -31.20
C ASN A 532 25.92 -0.83 -30.23
N GLU A 533 24.93 -1.45 -29.58
CA GLU A 533 25.12 -2.50 -28.60
C GLU A 533 24.94 -3.90 -29.23
N LYS A 534 25.55 -4.93 -28.62
CA LYS A 534 25.35 -6.32 -29.04
C LYS A 534 23.89 -6.74 -28.87
N ILE A 535 23.36 -7.52 -29.80
CA ILE A 535 21.96 -7.97 -29.79
C ILE A 535 21.56 -8.62 -28.47
N GLY A 536 22.43 -9.41 -27.84
CA GLY A 536 22.16 -10.01 -26.55
C GLY A 536 21.96 -8.99 -25.41
N TYR A 537 22.64 -7.85 -25.46
CA TYR A 537 22.44 -6.76 -24.54
C TYR A 537 21.09 -6.07 -24.80
N LYS A 538 20.79 -5.73 -26.05
CA LYS A 538 19.51 -5.13 -26.46
C LYS A 538 18.30 -5.99 -26.02
N ILE A 539 18.37 -7.30 -26.24
CA ILE A 539 17.33 -8.25 -25.78
C ILE A 539 17.19 -8.21 -24.26
N ARG A 540 18.30 -8.23 -23.51
CA ARG A 540 18.28 -8.17 -22.05
C ARG A 540 17.64 -6.87 -21.54
N GLN A 541 18.00 -5.74 -22.11
CA GLN A 541 17.40 -4.44 -21.77
C GLN A 541 15.90 -4.44 -22.05
N ALA A 542 15.48 -4.85 -23.22
CA ALA A 542 14.08 -4.90 -23.60
C ALA A 542 13.24 -5.83 -22.71
N GLN A 543 13.81 -7.01 -22.35
CA GLN A 543 13.11 -8.03 -21.59
C GLN A 543 13.11 -7.79 -20.09
N GLN A 544 14.22 -7.33 -19.50
CA GLN A 544 14.40 -7.24 -18.05
C GLN A 544 14.19 -5.83 -17.50
N VAL A 545 14.55 -4.78 -18.26
CA VAL A 545 14.45 -3.40 -17.82
C VAL A 545 13.18 -2.74 -18.36
N ASP A 546 13.01 -2.73 -19.69
CA ASP A 546 11.82 -2.14 -20.33
C ASP A 546 10.57 -3.03 -20.21
N ARG A 547 10.76 -4.33 -19.99
CA ARG A 547 9.72 -5.37 -19.79
C ARG A 547 8.64 -5.36 -20.89
N VAL A 548 9.09 -5.15 -22.13
CA VAL A 548 8.18 -5.03 -23.29
C VAL A 548 7.44 -6.34 -23.59
N PRO A 549 6.19 -6.28 -24.09
CA PRO A 549 5.46 -7.44 -24.56
C PRO A 549 6.18 -8.21 -25.67
N TYR A 550 6.67 -7.49 -26.68
CA TYR A 550 7.28 -8.08 -27.87
C TYR A 550 8.60 -7.41 -28.23
N MET A 551 9.53 -8.24 -28.70
CA MET A 551 10.80 -7.82 -29.30
C MET A 551 10.85 -8.35 -30.74
N LEU A 552 11.17 -7.51 -31.71
CA LEU A 552 11.41 -7.91 -33.09
C LEU A 552 12.93 -7.93 -33.31
N VAL A 553 13.50 -9.13 -33.44
CA VAL A 553 14.92 -9.31 -33.72
C VAL A 553 15.12 -9.41 -35.22
N LEU A 554 15.76 -8.40 -35.84
CA LEU A 554 15.84 -8.28 -37.29
C LEU A 554 17.30 -8.40 -37.74
N GLY A 555 17.63 -9.58 -38.31
CA GLY A 555 18.92 -9.88 -38.91
C GLY A 555 18.83 -9.93 -40.44
N ALA A 556 19.92 -10.35 -41.09
CA ALA A 556 19.99 -10.45 -42.55
C ALA A 556 18.93 -11.43 -43.13
N LYS A 557 18.63 -12.50 -42.42
CA LYS A 557 17.62 -13.49 -42.85
C LYS A 557 16.21 -12.89 -42.91
N GLU A 558 15.85 -12.07 -41.93
CA GLU A 558 14.56 -11.40 -41.88
C GLU A 558 14.45 -10.37 -43.03
N VAL A 559 15.54 -9.64 -43.31
CA VAL A 559 15.58 -8.70 -44.45
C VAL A 559 15.42 -9.42 -45.78
N GLU A 560 16.16 -10.52 -46.02
CA GLU A 560 16.10 -11.29 -47.26
C GLU A 560 14.72 -11.93 -47.47
N ALA A 561 14.11 -12.45 -46.40
CA ALA A 561 12.82 -13.12 -46.44
C ALA A 561 11.62 -12.15 -46.34
N ASN A 562 11.88 -10.85 -46.13
CA ASN A 562 10.85 -9.83 -45.86
C ASN A 562 9.87 -10.26 -44.78
N ASN A 563 10.38 -10.78 -43.67
CA ASN A 563 9.61 -11.23 -42.51
C ASN A 563 10.24 -10.72 -41.21
N ILE A 564 9.62 -11.04 -40.06
CA ILE A 564 10.07 -10.63 -38.74
C ILE A 564 10.25 -11.83 -37.82
N SER A 565 11.24 -11.76 -36.95
CA SER A 565 11.45 -12.72 -35.85
C SER A 565 10.93 -12.10 -34.55
N VAL A 566 9.77 -12.59 -34.10
CA VAL A 566 9.05 -12.08 -32.92
C VAL A 566 9.47 -12.89 -31.69
N ARG A 567 10.03 -12.23 -30.69
CA ARG A 567 10.34 -12.81 -29.40
C ARG A 567 9.39 -12.27 -28.33
N ASP A 568 8.69 -13.16 -27.66
CA ASP A 568 7.77 -12.81 -26.58
C ASP A 568 8.47 -12.68 -25.21
N ARG A 569 7.67 -12.41 -24.16
CA ARG A 569 8.14 -12.29 -22.77
C ARG A 569 8.73 -13.58 -22.19
N LYS A 570 8.26 -14.76 -22.66
CA LYS A 570 8.76 -16.07 -22.22
C LYS A 570 10.08 -16.42 -22.90
N GLY A 571 10.45 -15.64 -23.91
CA GLY A 571 11.66 -15.85 -24.70
C GLY A 571 11.43 -16.81 -25.89
N GLU A 572 10.19 -17.18 -26.17
CA GLU A 572 9.83 -17.96 -27.36
C GLU A 572 9.95 -17.08 -28.60
N THR A 573 10.50 -17.64 -29.65
CA THR A 573 10.73 -16.92 -30.90
C THR A 573 9.94 -17.55 -32.04
N THR A 574 9.14 -16.74 -32.74
CA THR A 574 8.32 -17.16 -33.88
C THR A 574 8.60 -16.26 -35.08
N THR A 575 8.81 -16.84 -36.26
CA THR A 575 8.93 -16.06 -37.51
C THR A 575 7.56 -15.92 -38.16
N MET A 576 7.20 -14.71 -38.56
CA MET A 576 5.93 -14.42 -39.24
C MET A 576 6.06 -13.18 -40.13
N ASP A 577 5.04 -12.92 -40.94
CA ASP A 577 4.95 -11.68 -41.70
C ASP A 577 4.53 -10.50 -40.79
N LEU A 578 4.87 -9.28 -41.20
CA LEU A 578 4.60 -8.06 -40.44
C LEU A 578 3.10 -7.77 -40.32
N GLU A 579 2.30 -8.09 -41.35
CA GLU A 579 0.85 -7.83 -41.37
C GLU A 579 0.12 -8.67 -40.33
N SER A 580 0.40 -9.99 -40.29
CA SER A 580 -0.16 -10.90 -39.30
C SER A 580 0.21 -10.51 -37.86
N PHE A 581 1.46 -10.08 -37.62
CA PHE A 581 1.90 -9.61 -36.31
C PHE A 581 1.18 -8.31 -35.92
N THR A 582 1.08 -7.35 -36.86
CA THR A 582 0.39 -6.08 -36.63
C THR A 582 -1.07 -6.32 -36.26
N ALA A 583 -1.77 -7.18 -37.02
CA ALA A 583 -3.16 -7.54 -36.75
C ALA A 583 -3.32 -8.17 -35.35
N LYS A 584 -2.41 -9.05 -34.95
CA LYS A 584 -2.39 -9.65 -33.60
C LYS A 584 -2.26 -8.58 -32.51
N VAL A 585 -1.28 -7.69 -32.59
CA VAL A 585 -1.02 -6.67 -31.56
C VAL A 585 -2.18 -5.65 -31.50
N VAL A 586 -2.71 -5.23 -32.63
CA VAL A 586 -3.88 -4.35 -32.71
C VAL A 586 -5.10 -5.02 -32.09
N GLY A 587 -5.31 -6.31 -32.31
CA GLY A 587 -6.36 -7.10 -31.65
C GLY A 587 -6.21 -7.10 -30.13
N GLU A 588 -5.03 -7.38 -29.61
CA GLU A 588 -4.74 -7.35 -28.17
C GLU A 588 -4.99 -5.97 -27.53
N ILE A 589 -4.63 -4.90 -28.24
CA ILE A 589 -4.87 -3.51 -27.81
C ILE A 589 -6.38 -3.20 -27.78
N LYS A 590 -7.09 -3.57 -28.85
CA LYS A 590 -8.53 -3.30 -28.97
C LYS A 590 -9.34 -4.07 -27.93
N ASP A 591 -9.04 -5.35 -27.76
CA ASP A 591 -9.79 -6.25 -26.89
C ASP A 591 -9.35 -6.13 -25.42
N LYS A 592 -8.36 -5.26 -25.11
CA LYS A 592 -7.80 -5.06 -23.77
C LYS A 592 -7.35 -6.38 -23.13
N THR A 593 -6.75 -7.27 -23.91
CA THR A 593 -6.35 -8.61 -23.48
C THR A 593 -5.33 -8.54 -22.33
N PHE A 594 -5.60 -9.28 -21.25
CA PHE A 594 -4.67 -9.40 -20.11
C PHE A 594 -3.67 -10.54 -20.38
N ASN A 595 -2.61 -10.25 -21.12
CA ASN A 595 -1.56 -11.18 -21.55
C ASN A 595 -0.22 -10.90 -20.84
N VAL A 596 -0.11 -11.27 -19.56
CA VAL A 596 1.05 -11.00 -18.68
C VAL A 596 1.92 -12.23 -18.47
#